data_a400fd3724cd26f77653caaef93fc890
#
_entry.id   a400fd3724cd26f77653caaef93fc890
#
_cell.length_a   1.000
_cell.length_b   1.000
_cell.length_c   1.000
_cell.angle_alpha   90.00
_cell.angle_beta   90.00
_cell.angle_gamma   90.00
#
_symmetry.space_group_name_H-M   'P 1'
#
loop_
_entity.id
_entity.type
_entity.pdbx_description
1 polymer ?
#
loop_
_entity_poly.entity_id
_entity_poly.type
_entity_poly.pdbx_seq_one_letter_code
_entity_poly.pdbx_strand_id
1 'polypeptide(L)'
;VVRLVGSEMCIRDRVYNSAYFEHEFLADQMGIALVEGKDLFVENDNVYMKTVKGPLRVDCIYRRLDDSFLDPKAFNKDSLIGVPGLFKCWLKKNVGILNAVGTGVADDKVVYSYVNKMITYYLGEQPILDQVETYLCHDETHKKYVIENISKLVVKPANASGGYGIMIGPKAPKKEIEETIIKIKKNPREYIAQPLEILSTAPTITEHDIEPRHLDLRPFILTGKTNYVTTGGLTRVALRKGSTIVNSSQ
;
A
#
# COMPACT_ATOMS: atom_id res chain seq x y z
N VAL A 1 -17.21 1.94 -19.94
CA VAL A 1 -17.75 2.34 -18.62
C VAL A 1 -18.97 1.47 -18.40
N VAL A 2 -18.84 0.42 -17.58
CA VAL A 2 -20.00 -0.35 -17.15
C VAL A 2 -20.67 0.48 -16.05
N ARG A 3 -21.70 1.22 -16.41
CA ARG A 3 -22.61 1.84 -15.46
C ARG A 3 -23.45 0.71 -14.88
N LEU A 4 -23.18 0.31 -13.65
CA LEU A 4 -24.08 -0.59 -12.91
C LEU A 4 -25.37 0.21 -12.62
N VAL A 5 -26.36 0.05 -13.50
CA VAL A 5 -27.68 0.67 -13.33
C VAL A 5 -28.37 -0.03 -12.17
N GLY A 6 -28.65 0.72 -11.10
CA GLY A 6 -29.37 0.23 -9.93
C GLY A 6 -28.49 -0.27 -8.76
N SER A 7 -27.16 -0.10 -8.81
CA SER A 7 -26.28 -0.40 -7.68
C SER A 7 -25.72 0.88 -7.06
N GLU A 8 -25.81 0.99 -5.74
CA GLU A 8 -25.20 2.08 -4.98
C GLU A 8 -23.76 1.73 -4.63
N MET A 9 -22.83 2.59 -5.06
CA MET A 9 -21.42 2.47 -4.80
C MET A 9 -20.95 3.66 -3.95
N CYS A 10 -20.03 3.44 -3.05
CA CYS A 10 -19.40 4.51 -2.26
C CYS A 10 -17.89 4.31 -2.14
N ILE A 11 -17.16 5.40 -1.95
CA ILE A 11 -15.74 5.40 -1.55
C ILE A 11 -15.70 5.51 -0.03
N ARG A 12 -14.91 4.65 0.61
CA ARG A 12 -14.77 4.64 2.05
C ARG A 12 -13.39 5.10 2.49
N ASP A 13 -13.37 6.17 3.26
CA ASP A 13 -12.15 6.79 3.75
C ASP A 13 -12.33 7.39 5.16
N ARG A 14 -11.39 8.17 5.63
CA ARG A 14 -11.41 8.97 6.85
C ARG A 14 -10.84 10.37 6.60
N VAL A 15 -11.38 11.37 7.29
CA VAL A 15 -11.01 12.80 7.15
C VAL A 15 -9.51 13.08 7.37
N TYR A 16 -8.85 12.28 8.19
CA TYR A 16 -7.40 12.44 8.50
C TYR A 16 -6.48 11.64 7.57
N ASN A 17 -6.98 11.10 6.46
CA ASN A 17 -6.13 10.45 5.47
C ASN A 17 -5.39 11.52 4.67
N SER A 18 -4.07 11.37 4.49
CA SER A 18 -3.26 12.29 3.66
C SER A 18 -3.72 12.36 2.20
N ALA A 19 -4.42 11.32 1.72
CA ALA A 19 -4.98 11.23 0.38
C ALA A 19 -6.48 11.59 0.31
N TYR A 20 -7.04 12.25 1.34
CA TYR A 20 -8.48 12.55 1.41
C TYR A 20 -8.97 13.35 0.19
N PHE A 21 -8.21 14.38 -0.21
CA PHE A 21 -8.51 15.19 -1.39
C PHE A 21 -8.61 14.35 -2.68
N GLU A 22 -7.72 13.38 -2.86
CA GLU A 22 -7.74 12.49 -4.03
C GLU A 22 -8.97 11.59 -4.00
N HIS A 23 -9.41 11.17 -2.81
CA HIS A 23 -10.61 10.35 -2.65
C HIS A 23 -11.88 11.16 -2.90
N GLU A 24 -11.96 12.39 -2.43
CA GLU A 24 -13.04 13.32 -2.71
C GLU A 24 -13.14 13.60 -4.22
N PHE A 25 -12.00 13.91 -4.85
CA PHE A 25 -11.94 14.10 -6.30
C PHE A 25 -12.42 12.87 -7.07
N LEU A 26 -12.01 11.66 -6.68
CA LEU A 26 -12.45 10.43 -7.32
C LEU A 26 -13.96 10.20 -7.12
N ALA A 27 -14.49 10.46 -5.92
CA ALA A 27 -15.91 10.33 -5.63
C ALA A 27 -16.74 11.25 -6.52
N ASP A 28 -16.31 12.48 -6.68
CA ASP A 28 -16.93 13.50 -7.54
C ASP A 28 -16.91 13.08 -9.02
N GLN A 29 -15.74 12.67 -9.53
CA GLN A 29 -15.57 12.21 -10.91
C GLN A 29 -16.41 10.96 -11.23
N MET A 30 -16.58 10.08 -10.27
CA MET A 30 -17.38 8.86 -10.41
C MET A 30 -18.88 9.09 -10.14
N GLY A 31 -19.24 10.22 -9.55
CA GLY A 31 -20.63 10.53 -9.14
C GLY A 31 -21.14 9.60 -8.05
N ILE A 32 -20.28 9.23 -7.08
CA ILE A 32 -20.60 8.31 -5.99
C ILE A 32 -20.34 8.97 -4.64
N ALA A 33 -20.99 8.47 -3.58
CA ALA A 33 -20.82 9.02 -2.24
C ALA A 33 -19.43 8.72 -1.65
N LEU A 34 -18.78 9.72 -1.07
CA LEU A 34 -17.66 9.55 -0.17
C LEU A 34 -18.20 9.37 1.25
N VAL A 35 -17.84 8.26 1.92
CA VAL A 35 -18.37 7.91 3.24
C VAL A 35 -17.28 7.49 4.21
N GLU A 36 -17.54 7.68 5.49
CA GLU A 36 -16.73 7.12 6.58
C GLU A 36 -17.41 5.89 7.21
N GLY A 37 -16.68 5.17 8.08
CA GLY A 37 -17.23 4.00 8.76
C GLY A 37 -18.47 4.29 9.61
N LYS A 38 -18.57 5.50 10.17
CA LYS A 38 -19.75 5.95 10.96
C LYS A 38 -21.03 6.14 10.12
N ASP A 39 -20.86 6.34 8.82
CA ASP A 39 -21.97 6.57 7.89
C ASP A 39 -22.56 5.25 7.39
N LEU A 40 -21.84 4.13 7.61
CA LEU A 40 -22.25 2.80 7.21
C LEU A 40 -22.72 1.98 8.42
N PHE A 41 -23.62 1.05 8.18
CA PHE A 41 -24.02 0.04 9.16
C PHE A 41 -24.50 -1.23 8.46
N VAL A 42 -24.54 -2.33 9.23
CA VAL A 42 -24.98 -3.63 8.77
C VAL A 42 -26.30 -3.98 9.45
N GLU A 43 -27.29 -4.34 8.66
CA GLU A 43 -28.56 -4.86 9.10
C GLU A 43 -29.00 -6.05 8.23
N ASN A 44 -29.44 -7.15 8.84
CA ASN A 44 -29.86 -8.36 8.14
C ASN A 44 -28.87 -8.84 7.07
N ASP A 45 -27.57 -8.82 7.41
CA ASP A 45 -26.45 -9.19 6.53
C ASP A 45 -26.34 -8.34 5.23
N ASN A 46 -26.93 -7.16 5.22
CA ASN A 46 -26.78 -6.17 4.14
C ASN A 46 -26.12 -4.89 4.68
N VAL A 47 -25.42 -4.17 3.82
CA VAL A 47 -24.77 -2.90 4.16
C VAL A 47 -25.67 -1.74 3.76
N TYR A 48 -25.81 -0.79 4.63
CA TYR A 48 -26.58 0.44 4.40
C TYR A 48 -25.75 1.68 4.72
N MET A 49 -26.00 2.73 3.96
CA MET A 49 -25.50 4.06 4.20
C MET A 49 -26.60 4.91 4.84
N LYS A 50 -26.23 5.68 5.85
CA LYS A 50 -27.12 6.67 6.49
C LYS A 50 -27.27 7.86 5.56
N THR A 51 -28.52 8.22 5.23
CA THR A 51 -28.82 9.42 4.46
C THR A 51 -29.93 10.22 5.13
N VAL A 52 -30.08 11.48 4.76
CA VAL A 52 -31.19 12.34 5.25
C VAL A 52 -32.58 11.83 4.87
N LYS A 53 -32.66 10.95 3.87
CA LYS A 53 -33.91 10.30 3.42
C LYS A 53 -34.13 8.92 4.05
N GLY A 54 -33.26 8.49 4.96
CA GLY A 54 -33.25 7.17 5.56
C GLY A 54 -32.12 6.28 5.05
N PRO A 55 -32.09 5.01 5.47
CA PRO A 55 -31.08 4.05 5.04
C PRO A 55 -31.13 3.79 3.53
N LEU A 56 -29.96 3.86 2.88
CA LEU A 56 -29.80 3.49 1.48
C LEU A 56 -28.91 2.25 1.40
N ARG A 57 -29.33 1.20 0.71
CA ARG A 57 -28.55 -0.02 0.55
C ARG A 57 -27.29 0.26 -0.26
N VAL A 58 -26.17 -0.34 0.18
CA VAL A 58 -24.87 -0.26 -0.51
C VAL A 58 -24.56 -1.62 -1.13
N ASP A 59 -24.39 -1.67 -2.43
CA ASP A 59 -24.09 -2.90 -3.17
C ASP A 59 -22.59 -3.06 -3.45
N CYS A 60 -21.84 -1.95 -3.49
CA CYS A 60 -20.41 -1.96 -3.73
C CYS A 60 -19.69 -0.85 -2.95
N ILE A 61 -18.55 -1.19 -2.38
CA ILE A 61 -17.67 -0.25 -1.67
C ILE A 61 -16.31 -0.23 -2.36
N TYR A 62 -15.87 0.94 -2.83
CA TYR A 62 -14.47 1.18 -3.18
C TYR A 62 -13.73 1.59 -1.92
N ARG A 63 -12.97 0.67 -1.34
CA ARG A 63 -12.29 0.92 -0.05
C ARG A 63 -10.94 1.58 -0.24
N ARG A 64 -10.62 2.47 0.69
CA ARG A 64 -9.33 3.14 0.83
C ARG A 64 -8.75 2.94 2.25
N LEU A 65 -9.06 1.80 2.86
CA LEU A 65 -8.60 1.37 4.19
C LEU A 65 -7.88 0.03 4.08
N ASP A 66 -6.91 -0.20 4.98
CA ASP A 66 -6.31 -1.50 5.15
C ASP A 66 -7.30 -2.52 5.71
N ASP A 67 -7.05 -3.81 5.41
CA ASP A 67 -7.89 -4.92 5.87
C ASP A 67 -8.10 -4.92 7.39
N SER A 68 -7.03 -4.64 8.15
CA SER A 68 -7.06 -4.62 9.61
C SER A 68 -8.09 -3.66 10.21
N PHE A 69 -8.43 -2.58 9.49
CA PHE A 69 -9.40 -1.58 9.96
C PHE A 69 -10.80 -1.76 9.38
N LEU A 70 -11.00 -2.74 8.51
CA LEU A 70 -12.23 -2.87 7.73
C LEU A 70 -13.44 -3.25 8.59
N ASP A 71 -13.28 -4.22 9.49
CA ASP A 71 -14.34 -4.76 10.34
C ASP A 71 -13.79 -5.16 11.71
N PRO A 72 -14.20 -4.50 12.81
CA PRO A 72 -13.72 -4.83 14.15
C PRO A 72 -14.17 -6.22 14.64
N LYS A 73 -15.20 -6.82 14.05
CA LYS A 73 -15.63 -8.18 14.41
C LYS A 73 -14.81 -9.27 13.73
N ALA A 74 -14.10 -8.94 12.65
CA ALA A 74 -13.36 -9.92 11.86
C ALA A 74 -11.83 -9.74 11.95
N PHE A 75 -11.34 -8.52 12.16
CA PHE A 75 -9.92 -8.17 12.13
C PHE A 75 -9.48 -7.52 13.45
N ASN A 76 -9.15 -6.24 13.43
CA ASN A 76 -8.72 -5.53 14.63
C ASN A 76 -9.94 -5.04 15.44
N LYS A 77 -10.18 -5.67 16.60
CA LYS A 77 -11.28 -5.33 17.50
C LYS A 77 -11.27 -3.87 18.00
N ASP A 78 -10.10 -3.23 17.99
CA ASP A 78 -9.91 -1.86 18.43
C ASP A 78 -10.10 -0.84 17.29
N SER A 79 -10.50 -1.30 16.09
CA SER A 79 -10.77 -0.42 14.96
C SER A 79 -12.03 0.42 15.20
N LEU A 80 -11.84 1.73 15.41
CA LEU A 80 -12.92 2.72 15.54
C LEU A 80 -13.49 3.18 14.19
N ILE A 81 -12.79 2.90 13.10
CA ILE A 81 -13.16 3.31 11.74
C ILE A 81 -13.78 2.17 10.93
N GLY A 82 -13.80 0.96 11.46
CA GLY A 82 -14.40 -0.22 10.84
C GLY A 82 -15.93 -0.21 10.87
N VAL A 83 -16.55 -1.03 9.99
CA VAL A 83 -18.00 -1.28 10.03
C VAL A 83 -18.25 -2.69 10.58
N PRO A 84 -18.82 -2.82 11.78
CA PRO A 84 -19.02 -4.12 12.39
C PRO A 84 -19.93 -5.02 11.56
N GLY A 85 -19.43 -6.18 11.13
CA GLY A 85 -20.17 -7.16 10.33
C GLY A 85 -20.04 -7.00 8.81
N LEU A 86 -19.29 -6.02 8.34
CA LEU A 86 -19.05 -5.79 6.90
C LEU A 86 -18.41 -7.01 6.23
N PHE A 87 -17.42 -7.61 6.88
CA PHE A 87 -16.73 -8.79 6.34
C PHE A 87 -17.68 -9.98 6.15
N LYS A 88 -18.64 -10.16 7.07
CA LYS A 88 -19.68 -11.19 6.94
C LYS A 88 -20.60 -10.93 5.73
N CYS A 89 -20.95 -9.67 5.50
CA CYS A 89 -21.76 -9.29 4.31
C CYS A 89 -21.02 -9.61 3.01
N TRP A 90 -19.72 -9.32 2.97
CA TRP A 90 -18.88 -9.64 1.81
C TRP A 90 -18.75 -11.16 1.58
N LEU A 91 -18.52 -11.97 2.63
CA LEU A 91 -18.48 -13.42 2.52
C LEU A 91 -19.79 -13.99 1.98
N LYS A 92 -20.93 -13.39 2.36
CA LYS A 92 -22.27 -13.76 1.85
C LYS A 92 -22.56 -13.21 0.45
N LYS A 93 -21.63 -12.49 -0.17
CA LYS A 93 -21.79 -11.84 -1.49
C LYS A 93 -22.92 -10.80 -1.54
N ASN A 94 -23.28 -10.24 -0.41
CA ASN A 94 -24.31 -9.20 -0.30
C ASN A 94 -23.75 -7.78 -0.54
N VAL A 95 -22.43 -7.63 -0.61
CA VAL A 95 -21.74 -6.38 -0.96
C VAL A 95 -20.45 -6.71 -1.71
N GLY A 96 -20.15 -5.94 -2.75
CA GLY A 96 -18.85 -5.94 -3.42
C GLY A 96 -17.86 -5.06 -2.65
N ILE A 97 -16.59 -5.49 -2.54
CA ILE A 97 -15.51 -4.67 -1.98
C ILE A 97 -14.37 -4.59 -2.99
N LEU A 98 -14.06 -3.38 -3.44
CA LEU A 98 -12.96 -3.03 -4.31
C LEU A 98 -11.94 -2.19 -3.50
N ASN A 99 -10.68 -2.49 -3.44
CA ASN A 99 -10.01 -3.73 -3.78
C ASN A 99 -10.43 -4.86 -2.84
N ALA A 100 -10.40 -6.10 -3.28
CA ALA A 100 -10.84 -7.23 -2.48
C ALA A 100 -10.11 -7.36 -1.13
N VAL A 101 -10.77 -7.95 -0.15
CA VAL A 101 -10.14 -8.26 1.14
C VAL A 101 -9.05 -9.30 0.93
N GLY A 102 -7.92 -9.11 1.61
CA GLY A 102 -6.72 -9.98 1.49
C GLY A 102 -5.70 -9.49 0.45
N THR A 103 -5.97 -8.45 -0.33
CA THR A 103 -5.02 -7.93 -1.34
C THR A 103 -3.78 -7.27 -0.73
N GLY A 104 -3.76 -6.99 0.57
CA GLY A 104 -2.58 -6.49 1.29
C GLY A 104 -1.36 -7.43 1.20
N VAL A 105 -1.55 -8.71 0.85
CA VAL A 105 -0.44 -9.63 0.56
C VAL A 105 0.46 -9.12 -0.59
N ALA A 106 -0.09 -8.35 -1.52
CA ALA A 106 0.68 -7.76 -2.62
C ALA A 106 1.63 -6.64 -2.18
N ASP A 107 1.37 -6.01 -1.02
CA ASP A 107 2.21 -4.97 -0.45
C ASP A 107 3.34 -5.52 0.44
N ASP A 108 3.29 -6.81 0.79
CA ASP A 108 4.32 -7.44 1.61
C ASP A 108 5.63 -7.58 0.82
N LYS A 109 6.69 -6.94 1.30
CA LYS A 109 8.01 -6.94 0.65
C LYS A 109 8.69 -8.31 0.64
N VAL A 110 8.23 -9.24 1.47
CA VAL A 110 8.65 -10.64 1.40
C VAL A 110 8.04 -11.30 0.16
N VAL A 111 6.76 -11.06 -0.11
CA VAL A 111 6.10 -11.57 -1.34
C VAL A 111 6.75 -10.98 -2.58
N TYR A 112 7.11 -9.69 -2.56
CA TYR A 112 7.87 -9.06 -3.65
C TYR A 112 9.12 -9.87 -4.03
N SER A 113 9.89 -10.38 -3.06
CA SER A 113 11.11 -11.15 -3.34
C SER A 113 10.90 -12.43 -4.12
N TYR A 114 9.67 -12.94 -4.19
CA TYR A 114 9.31 -14.14 -4.93
C TYR A 114 8.70 -13.85 -6.31
N VAL A 115 8.42 -12.60 -6.67
CA VAL A 115 7.70 -12.25 -7.91
C VAL A 115 8.38 -12.85 -9.15
N ASN A 116 9.69 -12.69 -9.29
CA ASN A 116 10.42 -13.25 -10.44
C ASN A 116 10.35 -14.78 -10.48
N LYS A 117 10.41 -15.43 -9.31
CA LYS A 117 10.23 -16.90 -9.22
C LYS A 117 8.79 -17.31 -9.57
N MET A 118 7.80 -16.52 -9.17
CA MET A 118 6.40 -16.78 -9.51
C MET A 118 6.14 -16.62 -11.01
N ILE A 119 6.73 -15.61 -11.66
CA ILE A 119 6.65 -15.43 -13.11
C ILE A 119 7.18 -16.69 -13.81
N THR A 120 8.38 -17.13 -13.47
CA THR A 120 8.97 -18.32 -14.07
C THR A 120 8.14 -19.58 -13.79
N TYR A 121 7.64 -19.73 -12.56
CA TYR A 121 6.89 -20.94 -12.16
C TYR A 121 5.50 -21.02 -12.81
N TYR A 122 4.72 -19.92 -12.77
CA TYR A 122 3.33 -19.95 -13.23
C TYR A 122 3.17 -19.68 -14.73
N LEU A 123 4.04 -18.84 -15.30
CA LEU A 123 3.93 -18.45 -16.71
C LEU A 123 4.93 -19.17 -17.60
N GLY A 124 5.99 -19.79 -17.05
CA GLY A 124 7.07 -20.40 -17.82
C GLY A 124 7.93 -19.35 -18.56
N GLU A 125 7.83 -18.09 -18.17
CA GLU A 125 8.51 -16.95 -18.80
C GLU A 125 9.70 -16.48 -17.98
N GLN A 126 10.65 -15.81 -18.64
CA GLN A 126 11.69 -15.06 -17.93
C GLN A 126 11.17 -13.69 -17.56
N PRO A 127 11.47 -13.19 -16.34
CA PRO A 127 11.15 -11.83 -15.97
C PRO A 127 11.75 -10.80 -16.93
N ILE A 128 10.97 -9.79 -17.33
CA ILE A 128 11.42 -8.71 -18.22
C ILE A 128 12.15 -7.63 -17.42
N LEU A 129 11.67 -7.36 -16.18
CA LEU A 129 12.25 -6.37 -15.29
C LEU A 129 13.13 -7.03 -14.24
N ASP A 130 14.30 -6.45 -14.03
CA ASP A 130 15.14 -6.84 -12.90
C ASP A 130 14.48 -6.51 -11.57
N GLN A 131 14.77 -7.32 -10.58
CA GLN A 131 14.27 -7.17 -9.22
C GLN A 131 15.43 -6.79 -8.31
N VAL A 132 15.20 -5.80 -7.42
CA VAL A 132 16.19 -5.45 -6.40
C VAL A 132 16.45 -6.67 -5.51
N GLU A 133 17.71 -7.01 -5.34
CA GLU A 133 18.12 -8.10 -4.46
C GLU A 133 17.54 -7.89 -3.06
N THR A 134 16.89 -8.94 -2.54
CA THR A 134 16.15 -8.83 -1.28
C THR A 134 16.53 -9.97 -0.35
N TYR A 135 17.11 -9.62 0.78
CA TYR A 135 17.49 -10.56 1.84
C TYR A 135 16.35 -10.67 2.85
N LEU A 136 15.85 -11.88 3.03
CA LEU A 136 14.74 -12.20 3.93
C LEU A 136 15.30 -12.55 5.31
N CYS A 137 15.07 -11.71 6.32
CA CYS A 137 15.65 -11.92 7.64
C CYS A 137 15.11 -13.16 8.40
N HIS A 138 14.04 -13.79 7.91
CA HIS A 138 13.58 -15.07 8.47
C HIS A 138 14.43 -16.26 8.00
N ASP A 139 15.17 -16.13 6.91
CA ASP A 139 16.19 -17.10 6.49
C ASP A 139 17.48 -16.88 7.29
N GLU A 140 17.99 -17.91 7.89
CA GLU A 140 19.17 -17.80 8.79
C GLU A 140 20.42 -17.33 8.05
N THR A 141 20.63 -17.75 6.79
CA THR A 141 21.77 -17.36 5.96
C THR A 141 21.67 -15.87 5.60
N HIS A 142 20.50 -15.44 5.15
CA HIS A 142 20.25 -14.04 4.85
C HIS A 142 20.34 -13.16 6.09
N LYS A 143 19.79 -13.59 7.23
CA LYS A 143 19.85 -12.87 8.49
C LYS A 143 21.29 -12.63 8.95
N LYS A 144 22.14 -13.66 8.90
CA LYS A 144 23.55 -13.54 9.21
C LYS A 144 24.23 -12.51 8.32
N TYR A 145 24.04 -12.64 7.00
CA TYR A 145 24.59 -11.68 6.02
C TYR A 145 24.12 -10.25 6.30
N VAL A 146 22.83 -10.06 6.56
CA VAL A 146 22.25 -8.74 6.86
C VAL A 146 22.88 -8.12 8.10
N ILE A 147 23.04 -8.87 9.19
CA ILE A 147 23.63 -8.36 10.43
C ILE A 147 25.08 -7.99 10.22
N GLU A 148 25.86 -8.78 9.49
CA GLU A 148 27.28 -8.52 9.21
C GLU A 148 27.50 -7.32 8.28
N ASN A 149 26.52 -7.04 7.37
CA ASN A 149 26.63 -5.99 6.36
C ASN A 149 25.64 -4.85 6.53
N ILE A 150 24.98 -4.74 7.68
CA ILE A 150 23.86 -3.84 7.92
C ILE A 150 24.17 -2.36 7.65
N SER A 151 25.42 -1.94 7.85
CA SER A 151 25.90 -0.59 7.54
C SER A 151 25.89 -0.24 6.04
N LYS A 152 25.74 -1.23 5.15
CA LYS A 152 25.70 -1.06 3.69
C LYS A 152 24.31 -1.26 3.12
N LEU A 153 23.36 -1.75 3.91
CA LEU A 153 22.04 -2.17 3.49
C LEU A 153 20.95 -1.18 3.94
N VAL A 154 19.82 -1.23 3.27
CA VAL A 154 18.59 -0.60 3.70
C VAL A 154 17.71 -1.67 4.31
N VAL A 155 17.41 -1.56 5.59
CA VAL A 155 16.51 -2.47 6.31
C VAL A 155 15.11 -1.88 6.32
N LYS A 156 14.12 -2.69 5.98
CA LYS A 156 12.71 -2.27 5.86
C LYS A 156 11.80 -3.25 6.61
N PRO A 157 10.76 -2.76 7.30
CA PRO A 157 9.68 -3.63 7.73
C PRO A 157 8.99 -4.30 6.53
N ALA A 158 8.63 -5.57 6.65
CA ALA A 158 8.06 -6.36 5.55
C ALA A 158 6.73 -5.77 5.04
N ASN A 159 5.85 -5.35 5.95
CA ASN A 159 4.47 -4.93 5.67
C ASN A 159 4.14 -3.48 6.05
N ALA A 160 5.12 -2.65 6.39
CA ALA A 160 4.91 -1.23 6.64
C ALA A 160 4.92 -0.40 5.35
N SER A 161 4.21 0.72 5.35
CA SER A 161 4.12 1.70 4.26
C SER A 161 4.58 3.09 4.70
N GLY A 162 4.65 4.06 3.78
CA GLY A 162 4.95 5.46 4.09
C GLY A 162 6.38 5.75 4.53
N GLY A 163 7.32 4.82 4.38
CA GLY A 163 8.72 5.02 4.78
C GLY A 163 9.00 4.83 6.27
N TYR A 164 7.99 4.51 7.07
CA TYR A 164 8.14 4.30 8.51
C TYR A 164 8.99 3.06 8.81
N GLY A 165 9.91 3.20 9.77
CA GLY A 165 10.76 2.11 10.23
C GLY A 165 11.85 1.67 9.24
N ILE A 166 12.10 2.44 8.17
CA ILE A 166 13.21 2.19 7.25
C ILE A 166 14.51 2.70 7.88
N MET A 167 15.51 1.83 7.98
CA MET A 167 16.87 2.19 8.39
C MET A 167 17.78 2.14 7.17
N ILE A 168 18.47 3.25 6.88
CA ILE A 168 19.45 3.36 5.79
C ILE A 168 20.84 3.22 6.37
N GLY A 169 21.41 2.01 6.33
CA GLY A 169 22.67 1.66 6.98
C GLY A 169 23.80 2.65 6.74
N PRO A 170 24.10 3.09 5.49
CA PRO A 170 25.16 4.09 5.24
C PRO A 170 24.96 5.45 5.90
N LYS A 171 23.75 5.79 6.33
CA LYS A 171 23.39 7.07 6.94
C LYS A 171 23.02 6.94 8.43
N ALA A 172 22.83 5.71 8.92
CA ALA A 172 22.33 5.45 10.26
C ALA A 172 23.43 5.60 11.33
N PRO A 173 23.15 6.24 12.47
CA PRO A 173 24.07 6.24 13.61
C PRO A 173 24.19 4.85 14.22
N LYS A 174 25.30 4.56 14.89
CA LYS A 174 25.58 3.25 15.49
C LYS A 174 24.45 2.76 16.40
N LYS A 175 23.86 3.64 17.18
CA LYS A 175 22.73 3.31 18.08
C LYS A 175 21.53 2.77 17.31
N GLU A 176 21.17 3.39 16.20
CA GLU A 176 20.03 2.93 15.36
C GLU A 176 20.31 1.57 14.71
N ILE A 177 21.56 1.34 14.29
CA ILE A 177 22.02 0.05 13.77
C ILE A 177 21.87 -1.04 14.84
N GLU A 178 22.35 -0.80 16.07
CA GLU A 178 22.26 -1.74 17.18
C GLU A 178 20.79 -2.06 17.53
N GLU A 179 19.94 -1.04 17.63
CA GLU A 179 18.50 -1.21 17.88
C GLU A 179 17.82 -2.02 16.77
N THR A 180 18.21 -1.79 15.51
CA THR A 180 17.66 -2.52 14.36
C THR A 180 18.10 -3.97 14.38
N ILE A 181 19.34 -4.28 14.73
CA ILE A 181 19.82 -5.66 14.90
C ILE A 181 19.00 -6.39 15.99
N ILE A 182 18.72 -5.72 17.11
CA ILE A 182 17.91 -6.30 18.18
C ILE A 182 16.50 -6.62 17.67
N LYS A 183 15.88 -5.70 16.91
CA LYS A 183 14.54 -5.89 16.32
C LYS A 183 14.53 -7.06 15.35
N ILE A 184 15.52 -7.16 14.45
CA ILE A 184 15.64 -8.25 13.48
C ILE A 184 15.78 -9.60 14.21
N LYS A 185 16.62 -9.67 15.24
CA LYS A 185 16.81 -10.91 16.03
C LYS A 185 15.55 -11.33 16.77
N LYS A 186 14.76 -10.36 17.25
CA LYS A 186 13.50 -10.62 17.97
C LYS A 186 12.38 -11.11 17.05
N ASN A 187 12.20 -10.43 15.91
CA ASN A 187 11.12 -10.69 14.96
C ASN A 187 11.64 -10.75 13.52
N PRO A 188 12.42 -11.78 13.15
CA PRO A 188 13.11 -11.81 11.85
C PRO A 188 12.14 -11.85 10.66
N ARG A 189 10.93 -12.42 10.81
CA ARG A 189 9.91 -12.46 9.76
C ARG A 189 9.40 -11.07 9.37
N GLU A 190 9.51 -10.09 10.24
CA GLU A 190 9.00 -8.73 10.03
C GLU A 190 9.96 -7.82 9.27
N TYR A 191 11.16 -8.32 8.91
CA TYR A 191 12.18 -7.48 8.27
C TYR A 191 12.75 -8.11 7.01
N ILE A 192 13.04 -7.24 6.04
CA ILE A 192 13.85 -7.51 4.87
C ILE A 192 15.01 -6.52 4.82
N ALA A 193 16.05 -6.86 4.06
CA ALA A 193 17.10 -5.90 3.73
C ALA A 193 17.38 -5.92 2.23
N GLN A 194 17.81 -4.78 1.70
CA GLN A 194 18.15 -4.59 0.29
C GLN A 194 19.42 -3.76 0.17
N PRO A 195 20.20 -3.88 -0.90
CA PRO A 195 21.23 -2.90 -1.23
C PRO A 195 20.64 -1.48 -1.31
N LEU A 196 21.46 -0.48 -1.06
CA LEU A 196 21.05 0.91 -1.29
C LEU A 196 21.11 1.20 -2.79
N GLU A 197 19.94 1.24 -3.43
CA GLU A 197 19.82 1.64 -4.82
C GLU A 197 19.84 3.16 -4.96
N ILE A 198 20.56 3.65 -5.97
CA ILE A 198 20.57 5.07 -6.33
C ILE A 198 19.46 5.29 -7.35
N LEU A 199 18.43 6.02 -6.94
CA LEU A 199 17.31 6.37 -7.82
C LEU A 199 17.78 7.29 -8.96
N SER A 200 17.11 7.18 -10.10
CA SER A 200 17.29 8.12 -11.22
C SER A 200 17.02 9.55 -10.79
N THR A 201 17.61 10.50 -11.51
CA THR A 201 17.36 11.94 -11.29
C THR A 201 16.76 12.58 -12.53
N ALA A 202 15.95 13.61 -12.31
CA ALA A 202 15.49 14.51 -13.38
C ALA A 202 15.70 15.97 -13.00
N PRO A 203 15.87 16.87 -13.99
CA PRO A 203 15.87 18.30 -13.76
C PRO A 203 14.54 18.72 -13.11
N THR A 204 14.61 19.36 -11.97
CA THR A 204 13.44 19.79 -11.20
C THR A 204 13.57 21.28 -10.90
N ILE A 205 12.51 22.03 -11.20
CA ILE A 205 12.43 23.45 -10.85
C ILE A 205 12.28 23.57 -9.34
N THR A 206 13.15 24.33 -8.72
CA THR A 206 13.12 24.68 -7.30
C THR A 206 12.87 26.17 -7.14
N GLU A 207 12.78 26.67 -5.93
CA GLU A 207 12.57 28.11 -5.67
C GLU A 207 13.68 29.00 -6.25
N HIS A 208 14.89 28.47 -6.45
CA HIS A 208 16.06 29.28 -6.82
C HIS A 208 16.71 28.85 -8.14
N ASP A 209 16.55 27.58 -8.58
CA ASP A 209 17.24 27.07 -9.76
C ASP A 209 16.60 25.75 -10.26
N ILE A 210 17.18 25.19 -11.32
CA ILE A 210 16.89 23.83 -11.80
C ILE A 210 17.94 22.90 -11.21
N GLU A 211 17.51 21.96 -10.37
CA GLU A 211 18.39 21.01 -9.71
C GLU A 211 18.03 19.56 -10.05
N PRO A 212 19.03 18.65 -10.11
CA PRO A 212 18.74 17.22 -10.20
C PRO A 212 18.12 16.73 -8.90
N ARG A 213 16.95 16.12 -8.99
CA ARG A 213 16.23 15.49 -7.89
C ARG A 213 15.96 14.03 -8.19
N HIS A 214 16.11 13.16 -7.20
CA HIS A 214 15.74 11.77 -7.33
C HIS A 214 14.23 11.62 -7.50
N LEU A 215 13.83 10.62 -8.29
CA LEU A 215 12.42 10.36 -8.60
C LEU A 215 12.12 8.87 -8.65
N ASP A 216 10.84 8.53 -8.48
CA ASP A 216 10.27 7.22 -8.78
C ASP A 216 9.18 7.34 -9.87
N LEU A 217 8.95 6.28 -10.63
CA LEU A 217 7.84 6.18 -11.58
C LEU A 217 6.81 5.19 -11.05
N ARG A 218 5.55 5.58 -11.06
CA ARG A 218 4.40 4.77 -10.66
C ARG A 218 3.42 4.65 -11.82
N PRO A 219 3.52 3.60 -12.63
CA PRO A 219 2.57 3.34 -13.69
C PRO A 219 1.24 2.88 -13.11
N PHE A 220 0.14 3.20 -13.79
CA PHE A 220 -1.18 2.68 -13.47
C PHE A 220 -1.47 1.48 -14.36
N ILE A 221 -1.80 0.35 -13.72
CA ILE A 221 -2.06 -0.91 -14.39
C ILE A 221 -3.46 -1.40 -14.04
N LEU A 222 -4.28 -1.62 -15.06
CA LEU A 222 -5.60 -2.21 -14.93
C LEU A 222 -5.51 -3.68 -15.32
N THR A 223 -5.80 -4.57 -14.37
CA THR A 223 -5.77 -6.01 -14.59
C THR A 223 -7.18 -6.57 -14.74
N GLY A 224 -7.43 -7.26 -15.85
CA GLY A 224 -8.70 -7.91 -16.16
C GLY A 224 -8.46 -9.16 -17.00
N LYS A 225 -9.31 -9.42 -18.00
CA LYS A 225 -9.04 -10.45 -19.03
C LYS A 225 -7.77 -10.15 -19.81
N THR A 226 -7.48 -8.88 -19.99
CA THR A 226 -6.22 -8.35 -20.55
C THR A 226 -5.68 -7.30 -19.62
N ASN A 227 -4.36 -7.16 -19.58
CA ASN A 227 -3.71 -6.09 -18.82
C ASN A 227 -3.62 -4.83 -19.67
N TYR A 228 -3.92 -3.70 -19.08
CA TYR A 228 -3.78 -2.39 -19.70
C TYR A 228 -2.89 -1.50 -18.83
N VAL A 229 -1.83 -0.98 -19.42
CA VAL A 229 -0.96 0.02 -18.80
C VAL A 229 -1.30 1.37 -19.38
N THR A 230 -1.61 2.35 -18.52
CA THR A 230 -1.91 3.72 -18.97
C THR A 230 -0.67 4.34 -19.61
N THR A 231 -0.88 5.25 -20.59
CA THR A 231 0.21 5.94 -21.29
C THR A 231 0.97 6.96 -20.44
N GLY A 232 0.49 7.24 -19.24
CA GLY A 232 1.12 8.11 -18.26
C GLY A 232 1.27 7.41 -16.92
N GLY A 233 1.95 8.06 -15.99
CA GLY A 233 2.15 7.59 -14.64
C GLY A 233 2.37 8.73 -13.67
N LEU A 234 2.28 8.45 -12.38
CA LEU A 234 2.67 9.36 -11.33
C LEU A 234 4.20 9.29 -11.16
N THR A 235 4.84 10.44 -11.07
CA THR A 235 6.25 10.57 -10.70
C THR A 235 6.33 11.35 -9.40
N ARG A 236 6.97 10.78 -8.39
CA ARG A 236 7.28 11.48 -7.15
C ARG A 236 8.73 11.92 -7.16
N VAL A 237 8.98 13.11 -6.67
CA VAL A 237 10.29 13.76 -6.70
C VAL A 237 10.75 14.02 -5.26
N ALA A 238 12.03 13.78 -4.98
CA ALA A 238 12.60 14.07 -3.67
C ALA A 238 12.58 15.58 -3.40
N LEU A 239 12.04 15.99 -2.24
CA LEU A 239 11.97 17.40 -1.85
C LEU A 239 13.35 18.02 -1.58
N ARG A 240 14.32 17.19 -1.14
CA ARG A 240 15.68 17.63 -0.80
C ARG A 240 16.69 17.05 -1.78
N LYS A 241 17.69 17.86 -2.17
CA LYS A 241 18.80 17.41 -3.00
C LYS A 241 19.53 16.23 -2.34
N GLY A 242 19.78 15.17 -3.12
CA GLY A 242 20.47 13.96 -2.65
C GLY A 242 19.65 13.06 -1.72
N SER A 243 18.39 13.39 -1.44
CA SER A 243 17.49 12.49 -0.72
C SER A 243 17.06 11.36 -1.65
N THR A 244 17.14 10.12 -1.17
CA THR A 244 16.58 8.93 -1.84
C THR A 244 15.16 8.62 -1.40
N ILE A 245 14.59 9.44 -0.52
CA ILE A 245 13.20 9.32 -0.10
C ILE A 245 12.34 10.21 -0.98
N VAL A 246 11.45 9.59 -1.73
CA VAL A 246 10.52 10.22 -2.68
C VAL A 246 9.08 9.99 -2.23
N ASN A 247 8.71 10.56 -1.10
CA ASN A 247 7.37 10.38 -0.52
C ASN A 247 6.53 11.65 -0.71
N SER A 248 5.24 11.48 -1.04
CA SER A 248 4.27 12.58 -1.19
C SER A 248 3.85 13.24 0.12
N SER A 249 4.18 12.63 1.25
CA SER A 249 3.77 13.10 2.60
C SER A 249 4.90 13.74 3.41
N GLN A 250 5.96 14.20 2.77
CA GLN A 250 7.05 14.94 3.42
C GLN A 250 6.84 16.44 3.32
#